data_f547f80aa09314e673f416025dd9e723
#
_entry.id   f547f80aa09314e673f416025dd9e723
#
_cell.length_a   1.000
_cell.length_b   1.000
_cell.length_c   1.000
_cell.angle_alpha   90.00
_cell.angle_beta   90.00
_cell.angle_gamma   90.00
#
_symmetry.space_group_name_H-M   'P 1'
#
loop_
_entity.id
_entity.type
_entity.pdbx_description
1 polymer ?
#
loop_
_entity_poly.entity_id
_entity_poly.type
_entity_poly.pdbx_seq_one_letter_code
_entity_poly.pdbx_strand_id
1 'polypeptide(L)'
;MNEKTLKGKTAVVTGGSRGIGKAVSLKLASYGANIAVIFAGNEEAANEIVKKIKNEYKVEAKAYRLDVSDFNACKETVAEIKNDFGSVHILINNAGITRDGLLAMMKENDYDAVLDTNLKGAFNMIRHLSGMFIKNREGCIINISSVAGILGNPGQCNYSASKAGLIGLTKSVARELAPKGIRCNAIAPGFIATAMTENQIENPLLERIPLNRMGNTDDVAEAVEYLVFASYVTGEVLKVDGGIAM
;
A
#
# COMPACT_ATOMS: atom_id res chain seq x y z
N MET A 1 -1.14 -29.37 -6.46
CA MET A 1 -1.37 -27.94 -6.16
C MET A 1 -0.36 -27.15 -6.97
N ASN A 2 -0.78 -26.23 -7.85
CA ASN A 2 0.17 -25.38 -8.57
C ASN A 2 0.93 -24.53 -7.56
N GLU A 3 2.26 -24.52 -7.66
CA GLU A 3 3.14 -23.72 -6.81
C GLU A 3 2.80 -22.23 -7.04
N LYS A 4 2.53 -21.50 -5.96
CA LYS A 4 2.29 -20.06 -6.04
C LYS A 4 3.56 -19.38 -6.53
N THR A 5 3.52 -18.67 -7.66
CA THR A 5 4.67 -17.98 -8.22
C THR A 5 4.28 -16.66 -8.87
N LEU A 6 5.17 -15.67 -8.76
CA LEU A 6 5.08 -14.36 -9.42
C LEU A 6 6.23 -14.13 -10.41
N LYS A 7 6.90 -15.21 -10.85
CA LYS A 7 7.98 -15.12 -11.85
C LYS A 7 7.49 -14.41 -13.11
N GLY A 8 8.26 -13.44 -13.59
CA GLY A 8 7.91 -12.60 -14.74
C GLY A 8 6.88 -11.51 -14.44
N LYS A 9 6.38 -11.40 -13.21
CA LYS A 9 5.50 -10.30 -12.79
C LYS A 9 6.32 -9.19 -12.14
N THR A 10 5.86 -7.95 -12.29
CA THR A 10 6.45 -6.77 -11.65
C THR A 10 5.44 -6.14 -10.69
N ALA A 11 5.86 -5.90 -9.47
CA ALA A 11 5.10 -5.18 -8.45
C ALA A 11 5.70 -3.79 -8.21
N VAL A 12 4.83 -2.79 -8.17
CA VAL A 12 5.15 -1.43 -7.72
C VAL A 12 4.65 -1.28 -6.29
N VAL A 13 5.54 -0.90 -5.36
CA VAL A 13 5.21 -0.72 -3.95
C VAL A 13 5.53 0.71 -3.54
N THR A 14 4.50 1.54 -3.29
CA THR A 14 4.69 2.90 -2.80
C THR A 14 5.00 2.89 -1.30
N GLY A 15 5.97 3.74 -0.87
CA GLY A 15 6.48 3.67 0.50
C GLY A 15 7.17 2.33 0.81
N GLY A 16 7.78 1.69 -0.20
CA GLY A 16 8.35 0.34 -0.14
C GLY A 16 9.64 0.20 0.64
N SER A 17 10.22 1.29 1.15
CA SER A 17 11.54 1.29 1.80
C SER A 17 11.53 0.96 3.29
N ARG A 18 10.39 1.01 3.98
CA ARG A 18 10.26 0.76 5.43
C ARG A 18 8.89 0.19 5.82
N GLY A 19 8.78 -0.25 7.07
CA GLY A 19 7.52 -0.69 7.67
C GLY A 19 6.80 -1.75 6.83
N ILE A 20 5.50 -1.58 6.68
CA ILE A 20 4.62 -2.48 5.91
C ILE A 20 5.10 -2.60 4.45
N GLY A 21 5.43 -1.48 3.80
CA GLY A 21 5.87 -1.49 2.41
C GLY A 21 7.14 -2.33 2.18
N LYS A 22 8.12 -2.26 3.12
CA LYS A 22 9.31 -3.12 3.10
C LYS A 22 8.94 -4.60 3.20
N ALA A 23 8.11 -4.98 4.18
CA ALA A 23 7.69 -6.37 4.38
C ALA A 23 6.95 -6.91 3.14
N VAL A 24 6.06 -6.10 2.57
CA VAL A 24 5.35 -6.44 1.31
C VAL A 24 6.30 -6.60 0.14
N SER A 25 7.28 -5.70 -0.02
CA SER A 25 8.29 -5.79 -1.10
C SER A 25 9.08 -7.09 -1.01
N LEU A 26 9.54 -7.45 0.19
CA LEU A 26 10.27 -8.70 0.43
C LEU A 26 9.38 -9.94 0.22
N LYS A 27 8.14 -9.91 0.70
CA LYS A 27 7.18 -11.01 0.53
C LYS A 27 6.89 -11.27 -0.95
N LEU A 28 6.62 -10.24 -1.76
CA LEU A 28 6.36 -10.41 -3.19
C LEU A 28 7.62 -10.88 -3.95
N ALA A 29 8.80 -10.37 -3.57
CA ALA A 29 10.08 -10.82 -4.14
C ALA A 29 10.34 -12.31 -3.85
N SER A 30 9.98 -12.83 -2.67
CA SER A 30 10.13 -14.24 -2.31
C SER A 30 9.29 -15.19 -3.18
N TYR A 31 8.22 -14.68 -3.81
CA TYR A 31 7.44 -15.40 -4.83
C TYR A 31 7.96 -15.20 -6.26
N GLY A 32 9.07 -14.49 -6.44
CA GLY A 32 9.72 -14.29 -7.73
C GLY A 32 9.26 -13.03 -8.49
N ALA A 33 8.55 -12.10 -7.85
CA ALA A 33 8.21 -10.82 -8.49
C ALA A 33 9.42 -9.89 -8.58
N ASN A 34 9.55 -9.17 -9.69
CA ASN A 34 10.40 -7.99 -9.77
C ASN A 34 9.76 -6.83 -9.00
N ILE A 35 10.57 -5.99 -8.35
CA ILE A 35 10.05 -4.96 -7.44
C ILE A 35 10.51 -3.56 -7.83
N ALA A 36 9.58 -2.68 -8.12
CA ALA A 36 9.79 -1.23 -8.17
C ALA A 36 9.47 -0.62 -6.80
N VAL A 37 10.50 -0.24 -6.05
CA VAL A 37 10.40 0.34 -4.71
C VAL A 37 10.26 1.84 -4.84
N ILE A 38 9.09 2.41 -4.53
CA ILE A 38 8.87 3.86 -4.51
C ILE A 38 9.12 4.41 -3.12
N PHE A 39 9.90 5.48 -3.03
CA PHE A 39 10.22 6.19 -1.78
C PHE A 39 10.20 7.71 -1.97
N ALA A 40 9.91 8.48 -0.93
CA ALA A 40 9.92 9.94 -0.99
C ALA A 40 11.22 10.55 -0.44
N GLY A 41 11.68 10.13 0.73
CA GLY A 41 12.75 10.82 1.47
C GLY A 41 14.03 10.01 1.70
N ASN A 42 13.94 8.76 2.14
CA ASN A 42 15.12 7.99 2.53
C ASN A 42 15.60 7.07 1.39
N GLU A 43 16.54 7.57 0.60
CA GLU A 43 17.14 6.87 -0.54
C GLU A 43 18.03 5.70 -0.09
N GLU A 44 18.78 5.88 1.00
CA GLU A 44 19.66 4.84 1.53
C GLU A 44 18.86 3.58 1.92
N ALA A 45 17.79 3.76 2.70
CA ALA A 45 16.90 2.65 3.07
C ALA A 45 16.23 1.99 1.85
N ALA A 46 15.90 2.75 0.80
CA ALA A 46 15.34 2.19 -0.42
C ALA A 46 16.38 1.35 -1.18
N ASN A 47 17.61 1.83 -1.29
CA ASN A 47 18.71 1.12 -1.93
C ASN A 47 19.13 -0.14 -1.16
N GLU A 48 19.10 -0.12 0.18
CA GLU A 48 19.32 -1.30 1.01
C GLU A 48 18.29 -2.40 0.72
N ILE A 49 17.01 -2.05 0.62
CA ILE A 49 15.95 -3.02 0.28
C ILE A 49 16.14 -3.58 -1.12
N VAL A 50 16.45 -2.75 -2.10
CA VAL A 50 16.76 -3.19 -3.47
C VAL A 50 17.92 -4.17 -3.48
N LYS A 51 19.02 -3.85 -2.77
CA LYS A 51 20.19 -4.73 -2.64
C LYS A 51 19.82 -6.06 -1.98
N LYS A 52 19.03 -6.02 -0.90
CA LYS A 52 18.54 -7.22 -0.21
C LYS A 52 17.70 -8.09 -1.16
N ILE A 53 16.73 -7.51 -1.87
CA ILE A 53 15.87 -8.24 -2.81
C ILE A 53 16.70 -8.94 -3.89
N LYS A 54 17.63 -8.23 -4.54
CA LYS A 54 18.49 -8.79 -5.57
C LYS A 54 19.37 -9.94 -5.05
N ASN A 55 19.93 -9.77 -3.85
CA ASN A 55 20.85 -10.75 -3.29
C ASN A 55 20.15 -12.02 -2.78
N GLU A 56 18.99 -11.87 -2.12
CA GLU A 56 18.31 -13.00 -1.48
C GLU A 56 17.37 -13.74 -2.44
N TYR A 57 16.61 -13.00 -3.26
CA TYR A 57 15.55 -13.60 -4.10
C TYR A 57 15.92 -13.74 -5.59
N LYS A 58 17.05 -13.15 -6.02
CA LYS A 58 17.53 -13.25 -7.41
C LYS A 58 16.53 -12.73 -8.44
N VAL A 59 15.77 -11.69 -8.08
CA VAL A 59 14.83 -10.97 -8.95
C VAL A 59 15.32 -9.55 -9.19
N GLU A 60 14.82 -8.90 -10.25
CA GLU A 60 15.14 -7.49 -10.49
C GLU A 60 14.42 -6.59 -9.50
N ALA A 61 15.13 -5.58 -9.02
CA ALA A 61 14.56 -4.53 -8.18
C ALA A 61 15.24 -3.19 -8.47
N LYS A 62 14.47 -2.09 -8.41
CA LYS A 62 14.99 -0.73 -8.55
C LYS A 62 14.19 0.22 -7.66
N ALA A 63 14.90 1.21 -7.10
CA ALA A 63 14.30 2.27 -6.29
C ALA A 63 13.99 3.49 -7.16
N TYR A 64 12.85 4.14 -6.91
CA TYR A 64 12.40 5.36 -7.58
C TYR A 64 12.00 6.39 -6.54
N ARG A 65 12.62 7.57 -6.62
CA ARG A 65 12.23 8.69 -5.76
C ARG A 65 10.99 9.38 -6.33
N LEU A 66 9.91 9.41 -5.56
CA LEU A 66 8.64 9.98 -6.00
C LEU A 66 7.82 10.46 -4.79
N ASP A 67 7.34 11.70 -4.86
CA ASP A 67 6.19 12.14 -4.08
C ASP A 67 4.91 11.75 -4.84
N VAL A 68 4.16 10.79 -4.30
CA VAL A 68 2.94 10.29 -4.95
C VAL A 68 1.82 11.34 -5.05
N SER A 69 1.89 12.43 -4.28
CA SER A 69 0.93 13.55 -4.35
C SER A 69 1.05 14.35 -5.66
N ASP A 70 2.24 14.31 -6.31
CA ASP A 70 2.49 14.96 -7.59
C ASP A 70 2.02 14.09 -8.77
N PHE A 71 0.95 14.54 -9.42
CA PHE A 71 0.34 13.82 -10.54
C PHE A 71 1.28 13.64 -11.74
N ASN A 72 2.05 14.67 -12.08
CA ASN A 72 2.95 14.63 -13.24
C ASN A 72 4.20 13.80 -12.95
N ALA A 73 4.78 13.93 -11.76
CA ALA A 73 5.89 13.08 -11.33
C ALA A 73 5.49 11.59 -11.30
N CYS A 74 4.26 11.27 -10.88
CA CYS A 74 3.73 9.90 -10.98
C CYS A 74 3.71 9.39 -12.43
N LYS A 75 3.30 10.22 -13.39
CA LYS A 75 3.28 9.86 -14.81
C LYS A 75 4.68 9.54 -15.33
N GLU A 76 5.65 10.40 -15.01
CA GLU A 76 7.05 10.24 -15.44
C GLU A 76 7.66 8.98 -14.83
N THR A 77 7.51 8.79 -13.52
CA THR A 77 8.02 7.60 -12.82
C THR A 77 7.39 6.30 -13.34
N VAL A 78 6.09 6.29 -13.64
CA VAL A 78 5.44 5.11 -14.25
C VAL A 78 6.01 4.82 -15.64
N ALA A 79 6.35 5.84 -16.43
CA ALA A 79 7.01 5.65 -17.71
C ALA A 79 8.43 5.06 -17.55
N GLU A 80 9.20 5.52 -16.57
CA GLU A 80 10.51 4.95 -16.24
C GLU A 80 10.40 3.49 -15.82
N ILE A 81 9.47 3.17 -14.91
CA ILE A 81 9.22 1.79 -14.47
C ILE A 81 8.88 0.88 -15.66
N LYS A 82 8.06 1.37 -16.59
CA LYS A 82 7.72 0.65 -17.81
C LYS A 82 8.95 0.40 -18.69
N ASN A 83 9.85 1.37 -18.81
CA ASN A 83 11.09 1.20 -19.57
C ASN A 83 12.02 0.16 -18.94
N ASP A 84 12.13 0.16 -17.61
CA ASP A 84 13.01 -0.73 -16.87
C ASP A 84 12.49 -2.18 -16.78
N PHE A 85 11.18 -2.37 -16.59
CA PHE A 85 10.56 -3.68 -16.33
C PHE A 85 9.63 -4.17 -17.45
N GLY A 86 9.39 -3.37 -18.47
CA GLY A 86 8.48 -3.71 -19.59
C GLY A 86 7.00 -3.61 -19.22
N SER A 87 6.58 -4.21 -18.13
CA SER A 87 5.19 -4.21 -17.67
C SER A 87 5.06 -4.22 -16.16
N VAL A 88 3.93 -3.73 -15.65
CA VAL A 88 3.54 -3.82 -14.23
C VAL A 88 2.29 -4.68 -14.13
N HIS A 89 2.21 -5.51 -13.09
CA HIS A 89 1.13 -6.46 -12.84
C HIS A 89 0.46 -6.25 -11.48
N ILE A 90 1.21 -5.71 -10.52
CA ILE A 90 0.75 -5.52 -9.14
C ILE A 90 1.08 -4.08 -8.72
N LEU A 91 0.11 -3.39 -8.13
CA LEU A 91 0.29 -2.09 -7.49
C LEU A 91 -0.09 -2.18 -6.02
N ILE A 92 0.82 -1.84 -5.13
CA ILE A 92 0.58 -1.70 -3.71
C ILE A 92 0.66 -0.22 -3.34
N ASN A 93 -0.47 0.41 -3.12
CA ASN A 93 -0.56 1.77 -2.61
C ASN A 93 -0.43 1.74 -1.09
N ASN A 94 0.80 1.89 -0.61
CA ASN A 94 1.13 1.86 0.81
C ASN A 94 1.69 3.20 1.31
N ALA A 95 2.16 4.09 0.44
CA ALA A 95 2.63 5.41 0.85
C ALA A 95 1.55 6.15 1.65
N GLY A 96 1.96 6.74 2.77
CA GLY A 96 1.05 7.48 3.63
C GLY A 96 1.79 8.21 4.75
N ILE A 97 1.16 9.28 5.22
CA ILE A 97 1.62 10.11 6.32
C ILE A 97 0.49 10.33 7.32
N THR A 98 0.86 10.73 8.53
CA THR A 98 -0.05 11.25 9.56
C THR A 98 0.33 12.69 9.90
N ARG A 99 -0.65 13.49 10.25
CA ARG A 99 -0.54 14.83 10.81
C ARG A 99 -1.64 14.97 11.85
N ASP A 100 -1.41 14.36 13.01
CA ASP A 100 -2.41 14.22 14.04
C ASP A 100 -2.62 15.54 14.79
N GLY A 101 -3.85 15.85 15.12
CA GLY A 101 -4.24 17.03 15.86
C GLY A 101 -5.75 17.05 16.14
N LEU A 102 -6.18 17.63 17.26
CA LEU A 102 -7.60 17.81 17.55
C LEU A 102 -8.25 18.65 16.46
N LEU A 103 -9.49 18.32 16.09
CA LEU A 103 -10.22 18.98 15.00
C LEU A 103 -10.20 20.50 15.09
N ALA A 104 -10.45 21.05 16.28
CA ALA A 104 -10.49 22.50 16.49
C ALA A 104 -9.12 23.22 16.30
N MET A 105 -8.01 22.45 16.25
CA MET A 105 -6.64 22.98 16.14
C MET A 105 -5.95 22.50 14.87
N MET A 106 -6.60 21.63 14.08
CA MET A 106 -6.01 21.08 12.87
C MET A 106 -5.83 22.16 11.81
N LYS A 107 -4.63 22.28 11.28
CA LYS A 107 -4.32 23.23 10.21
C LYS A 107 -4.76 22.68 8.87
N GLU A 108 -5.26 23.56 8.00
CA GLU A 108 -5.62 23.23 6.62
C GLU A 108 -4.49 22.51 5.88
N ASN A 109 -3.26 23.03 5.97
CA ASN A 109 -2.11 22.42 5.33
C ASN A 109 -1.81 20.97 5.83
N ASP A 110 -2.10 20.66 7.10
CA ASP A 110 -1.92 19.32 7.64
C ASP A 110 -3.03 18.39 7.15
N TYR A 111 -4.23 18.91 7.00
CA TYR A 111 -5.36 18.18 6.40
C TYR A 111 -5.06 17.85 4.94
N ASP A 112 -4.72 18.85 4.13
CA ASP A 112 -4.46 18.70 2.70
C ASP A 112 -3.28 17.77 2.42
N ALA A 113 -2.17 17.93 3.15
CA ALA A 113 -1.00 17.08 2.98
C ALA A 113 -1.33 15.58 3.20
N VAL A 114 -2.19 15.27 4.17
CA VAL A 114 -2.61 13.88 4.45
C VAL A 114 -3.51 13.36 3.34
N LEU A 115 -4.47 14.15 2.86
CA LEU A 115 -5.35 13.73 1.77
C LEU A 115 -4.57 13.60 0.45
N ASP A 116 -3.70 14.54 0.14
CA ASP A 116 -2.90 14.53 -1.07
C ASP A 116 -1.98 13.31 -1.13
N THR A 117 -1.32 12.96 -0.03
CA THR A 117 -0.43 11.78 -0.02
C THR A 117 -1.23 10.48 0.03
N ASN A 118 -2.16 10.33 0.99
CA ASN A 118 -2.77 9.04 1.30
C ASN A 118 -3.87 8.64 0.31
N LEU A 119 -4.63 9.60 -0.22
CA LEU A 119 -5.77 9.34 -1.09
C LEU A 119 -5.48 9.71 -2.54
N LYS A 120 -5.12 10.96 -2.80
CA LYS A 120 -4.81 11.44 -4.16
C LYS A 120 -3.57 10.73 -4.72
N GLY A 121 -2.54 10.47 -3.89
CA GLY A 121 -1.37 9.70 -4.30
C GLY A 121 -1.72 8.30 -4.81
N ALA A 122 -2.61 7.58 -4.12
CA ALA A 122 -3.10 6.29 -4.58
C ALA A 122 -3.89 6.42 -5.89
N PHE A 123 -4.76 7.43 -6.02
CA PHE A 123 -5.46 7.73 -7.27
C PHE A 123 -4.46 8.00 -8.41
N ASN A 124 -3.43 8.82 -8.19
CA ASN A 124 -2.42 9.13 -9.20
C ASN A 124 -1.75 7.86 -9.74
N MET A 125 -1.29 6.99 -8.85
CA MET A 125 -0.65 5.73 -9.23
C MET A 125 -1.60 4.80 -9.99
N ILE A 126 -2.84 4.63 -9.51
CA ILE A 126 -3.87 3.85 -10.21
C ILE A 126 -4.13 4.43 -11.60
N ARG A 127 -4.34 5.74 -11.69
CA ARG A 127 -4.63 6.44 -12.95
C ARG A 127 -3.55 6.23 -14.01
N HIS A 128 -2.27 6.31 -13.62
CA HIS A 128 -1.17 6.19 -14.58
C HIS A 128 -0.84 4.74 -14.95
N LEU A 129 -1.13 3.76 -14.07
CA LEU A 129 -0.95 2.34 -14.34
C LEU A 129 -2.16 1.68 -15.02
N SER A 130 -3.36 2.26 -14.90
CA SER A 130 -4.60 1.66 -15.41
C SER A 130 -4.56 1.33 -16.90
N GLY A 131 -3.98 2.22 -17.72
CA GLY A 131 -3.84 1.98 -19.15
C GLY A 131 -3.00 0.74 -19.49
N MET A 132 -1.95 0.47 -18.71
CA MET A 132 -1.10 -0.71 -18.85
C MET A 132 -1.86 -1.98 -18.41
N PHE A 133 -2.53 -1.95 -17.27
CA PHE A 133 -3.36 -3.06 -16.80
C PHE A 133 -4.48 -3.41 -17.80
N ILE A 134 -5.19 -2.40 -18.32
CA ILE A 134 -6.26 -2.60 -19.32
C ILE A 134 -5.70 -3.24 -20.60
N LYS A 135 -4.56 -2.75 -21.10
CA LYS A 135 -3.91 -3.32 -22.28
C LYS A 135 -3.52 -4.79 -22.07
N ASN A 136 -2.99 -5.11 -20.90
CA ASN A 136 -2.54 -6.47 -20.56
C ASN A 136 -3.72 -7.38 -20.16
N ARG A 137 -4.92 -6.84 -19.89
CA ARG A 137 -6.08 -7.52 -19.32
C ARG A 137 -5.74 -8.26 -18.02
N GLU A 138 -4.81 -7.71 -17.27
CA GLU A 138 -4.31 -8.27 -16.03
C GLU A 138 -3.85 -7.13 -15.10
N GLY A 139 -4.26 -7.18 -13.84
CA GLY A 139 -3.82 -6.25 -12.82
C GLY A 139 -4.33 -6.62 -11.44
N CYS A 140 -3.50 -6.38 -10.43
CA CYS A 140 -3.87 -6.51 -9.02
C CYS A 140 -3.48 -5.23 -8.28
N ILE A 141 -4.47 -4.52 -7.78
CA ILE A 141 -4.29 -3.28 -7.01
C ILE A 141 -4.67 -3.56 -5.56
N ILE A 142 -3.77 -3.22 -4.63
CA ILE A 142 -4.04 -3.33 -3.19
C ILE A 142 -3.74 -1.97 -2.56
N ASN A 143 -4.74 -1.41 -1.92
CA ASN A 143 -4.67 -0.14 -1.21
C ASN A 143 -4.54 -0.39 0.29
N ILE A 144 -3.48 0.09 0.92
CA ILE A 144 -3.29 -0.01 2.37
C ILE A 144 -4.08 1.12 3.05
N SER A 145 -5.28 0.77 3.50
CA SER A 145 -6.17 1.64 4.27
C SER A 145 -5.78 1.62 5.77
N SER A 146 -6.73 1.62 6.67
CA SER A 146 -6.58 1.51 8.13
C SER A 146 -7.94 1.24 8.78
N VAL A 147 -7.94 0.64 9.96
CA VAL A 147 -9.13 0.61 10.82
C VAL A 147 -9.62 2.01 11.18
N ALA A 148 -8.74 3.02 11.23
CA ALA A 148 -9.12 4.42 11.40
C ALA A 148 -10.02 4.94 10.26
N GLY A 149 -9.93 4.38 9.06
CA GLY A 149 -10.84 4.67 7.95
C GLY A 149 -12.21 3.99 8.07
N ILE A 150 -12.35 3.02 8.97
CA ILE A 150 -13.60 2.29 9.24
C ILE A 150 -14.30 2.88 10.47
N LEU A 151 -13.56 3.04 11.56
CA LEU A 151 -14.09 3.42 12.88
C LEU A 151 -13.99 4.93 13.17
N GLY A 152 -13.08 5.64 12.47
CA GLY A 152 -12.61 6.94 12.91
C GLY A 152 -11.61 6.82 14.08
N ASN A 153 -10.83 7.89 14.31
CA ASN A 153 -9.95 7.97 15.47
C ASN A 153 -9.86 9.43 15.93
N PRO A 154 -10.11 9.75 17.21
CA PRO A 154 -9.93 11.10 17.73
C PRO A 154 -8.52 11.64 17.43
N GLY A 155 -8.43 12.90 17.02
CA GLY A 155 -7.17 13.53 16.62
C GLY A 155 -6.68 13.18 15.21
N GLN A 156 -7.40 12.35 14.46
CA GLN A 156 -7.01 11.87 13.13
C GLN A 156 -8.11 12.09 12.08
N CYS A 157 -8.85 13.21 12.14
CA CYS A 157 -9.95 13.40 11.20
C CYS A 157 -9.48 13.46 9.73
N ASN A 158 -8.30 14.03 9.44
CA ASN A 158 -7.64 14.01 8.13
C ASN A 158 -7.23 12.60 7.72
N TYR A 159 -6.54 11.88 8.59
CA TYR A 159 -6.08 10.51 8.33
C TYR A 159 -7.26 9.56 8.13
N SER A 160 -8.23 9.58 9.03
CA SER A 160 -9.45 8.77 8.93
C SER A 160 -10.22 9.05 7.65
N ALA A 161 -10.41 10.34 7.30
CA ALA A 161 -11.05 10.74 6.04
C ALA A 161 -10.28 10.20 4.82
N SER A 162 -8.94 10.32 4.81
CA SER A 162 -8.12 9.82 3.71
C SER A 162 -8.23 8.29 3.55
N LYS A 163 -8.23 7.54 4.66
CA LYS A 163 -8.31 6.08 4.65
C LYS A 163 -9.72 5.56 4.36
N ALA A 164 -10.76 6.27 4.78
CA ALA A 164 -12.14 6.01 4.37
C ALA A 164 -12.35 6.30 2.88
N GLY A 165 -11.82 7.42 2.37
CA GLY A 165 -11.83 7.75 0.94
C GLY A 165 -11.15 6.69 0.09
N LEU A 166 -10.05 6.11 0.59
CA LEU A 166 -9.32 5.04 -0.09
C LEU A 166 -10.17 3.75 -0.20
N ILE A 167 -11.02 3.45 0.78
CA ILE A 167 -12.00 2.36 0.70
C ILE A 167 -13.03 2.63 -0.41
N GLY A 168 -13.55 3.84 -0.50
CA GLY A 168 -14.46 4.25 -1.57
C GLY A 168 -13.82 4.16 -2.95
N LEU A 169 -12.59 4.66 -3.10
CA LEU A 169 -11.79 4.56 -4.31
C LEU A 169 -11.59 3.10 -4.72
N THR A 170 -11.23 2.22 -3.78
CA THR A 170 -11.05 0.78 -4.02
C THR A 170 -12.28 0.15 -4.65
N LYS A 171 -13.46 0.38 -4.06
CA LYS A 171 -14.73 -0.19 -4.54
C LYS A 171 -15.12 0.32 -5.93
N SER A 172 -14.88 1.61 -6.20
CA SER A 172 -15.17 2.22 -7.50
C SER A 172 -14.25 1.65 -8.58
N VAL A 173 -12.94 1.61 -8.32
CA VAL A 173 -11.93 1.05 -9.24
C VAL A 173 -12.18 -0.45 -9.49
N ALA A 174 -12.55 -1.21 -8.45
CA ALA A 174 -12.88 -2.62 -8.59
C ALA A 174 -14.04 -2.84 -9.57
N ARG A 175 -15.12 -2.07 -9.42
CA ARG A 175 -16.30 -2.16 -10.31
C ARG A 175 -16.00 -1.75 -11.76
N GLU A 176 -15.22 -0.68 -11.93
CA GLU A 176 -14.88 -0.15 -13.25
C GLU A 176 -13.93 -1.06 -14.02
N LEU A 177 -12.93 -1.63 -13.34
CA LEU A 177 -11.84 -2.34 -14.01
C LEU A 177 -12.00 -3.88 -14.00
N ALA A 178 -12.88 -4.46 -13.18
CA ALA A 178 -13.11 -5.90 -13.16
C ALA A 178 -13.48 -6.50 -14.54
N PRO A 179 -14.31 -5.84 -15.41
CA PRO A 179 -14.58 -6.34 -16.75
C PRO A 179 -13.35 -6.40 -17.67
N LYS A 180 -12.25 -5.75 -17.27
CA LYS A 180 -10.96 -5.75 -17.96
C LYS A 180 -9.96 -6.75 -17.37
N GLY A 181 -10.37 -7.57 -16.39
CA GLY A 181 -9.51 -8.54 -15.73
C GLY A 181 -8.63 -7.96 -14.62
N ILE A 182 -8.97 -6.76 -14.11
CA ILE A 182 -8.18 -6.09 -13.05
C ILE A 182 -8.96 -6.16 -11.74
N ARG A 183 -8.27 -6.58 -10.66
CA ARG A 183 -8.82 -6.62 -9.31
C ARG A 183 -8.29 -5.45 -8.49
N CYS A 184 -9.13 -4.89 -7.63
CA CYS A 184 -8.74 -3.84 -6.71
C CYS A 184 -9.34 -4.15 -5.32
N ASN A 185 -8.49 -4.27 -4.30
CA ASN A 185 -8.90 -4.54 -2.93
C ASN A 185 -8.19 -3.56 -1.97
N ALA A 186 -8.70 -3.47 -0.76
CA ALA A 186 -8.05 -2.74 0.33
C ALA A 186 -7.69 -3.70 1.47
N ILE A 187 -6.64 -3.35 2.20
CA ILE A 187 -6.35 -3.91 3.52
C ILE A 187 -6.54 -2.79 4.53
N ALA A 188 -7.17 -3.07 5.64
CA ALA A 188 -7.34 -2.16 6.76
C ALA A 188 -6.57 -2.69 7.98
N PRO A 189 -5.27 -2.34 8.12
CA PRO A 189 -4.50 -2.71 9.29
C PRO A 189 -5.01 -2.02 10.55
N GLY A 190 -4.93 -2.73 11.68
CA GLY A 190 -5.06 -2.16 13.02
C GLY A 190 -3.76 -1.55 13.50
N PHE A 191 -3.42 -1.75 14.78
CA PHE A 191 -2.15 -1.34 15.36
C PHE A 191 -1.04 -2.32 14.95
N ILE A 192 -0.18 -1.86 14.05
CA ILE A 192 0.96 -2.62 13.53
C ILE A 192 2.26 -2.01 14.06
N ALA A 193 3.12 -2.82 14.65
CA ALA A 193 4.42 -2.39 15.15
C ALA A 193 5.33 -1.90 14.00
N THR A 194 5.53 -0.59 13.95
CA THR A 194 6.36 0.12 12.95
C THR A 194 6.92 1.38 13.60
N ALA A 195 7.90 2.03 12.98
CA ALA A 195 8.40 3.32 13.45
C ALA A 195 7.29 4.41 13.53
N MET A 196 6.20 4.26 12.80
CA MET A 196 5.05 5.18 12.87
C MET A 196 4.22 5.00 14.16
N THR A 197 4.29 3.83 14.80
CA THR A 197 3.49 3.45 15.97
C THR A 197 4.33 3.25 17.23
N GLU A 198 5.63 3.52 17.19
CA GLU A 198 6.54 3.37 18.36
C GLU A 198 6.04 4.13 19.60
N ASN A 199 5.49 5.32 19.42
CA ASN A 199 4.95 6.16 20.52
C ASN A 199 3.55 5.71 20.97
N GLN A 200 3.00 4.61 20.45
CA GLN A 200 1.65 4.14 20.77
C GLN A 200 1.64 2.84 21.59
N ILE A 201 2.79 2.39 22.08
CA ILE A 201 2.93 1.13 22.84
C ILE A 201 2.11 1.17 24.16
N GLU A 202 1.92 2.34 24.73
CA GLU A 202 1.10 2.55 25.95
C GLU A 202 -0.33 3.04 25.64
N ASN A 203 -0.79 2.91 24.39
CA ASN A 203 -2.12 3.38 23.99
C ASN A 203 -3.21 2.49 24.60
N PRO A 204 -4.17 3.03 25.38
CA PRO A 204 -5.27 2.25 25.97
C PRO A 204 -6.13 1.50 24.96
N LEU A 205 -6.09 1.90 23.69
CA LEU A 205 -6.79 1.19 22.61
C LEU A 205 -6.19 -0.20 22.35
N LEU A 206 -4.95 -0.47 22.76
CA LEU A 206 -4.33 -1.80 22.61
C LEU A 206 -5.06 -2.85 23.46
N GLU A 207 -5.61 -2.46 24.61
CA GLU A 207 -6.42 -3.33 25.48
C GLU A 207 -7.73 -3.77 24.79
N ARG A 208 -8.14 -3.05 23.75
CA ARG A 208 -9.34 -3.38 22.96
C ARG A 208 -9.08 -4.37 21.83
N ILE A 209 -7.83 -4.77 21.61
CA ILE A 209 -7.51 -5.76 20.59
C ILE A 209 -7.84 -7.16 21.12
N PRO A 210 -8.85 -7.87 20.57
CA PRO A 210 -9.23 -9.19 21.08
C PRO A 210 -8.11 -10.23 21.09
N LEU A 211 -7.17 -10.13 20.13
CA LEU A 211 -5.98 -11.01 20.11
C LEU A 211 -4.88 -10.59 21.10
N ASN A 212 -5.09 -9.55 21.92
CA ASN A 212 -4.19 -9.08 22.98
C ASN A 212 -2.74 -8.84 22.53
N ARG A 213 -2.52 -8.46 21.27
CA ARG A 213 -1.21 -8.09 20.73
C ARG A 213 -1.34 -7.07 19.62
N MET A 214 -0.32 -6.26 19.44
CA MET A 214 -0.14 -5.55 18.18
C MET A 214 0.14 -6.55 17.05
N GLY A 215 -0.31 -6.22 15.84
CA GLY A 215 0.17 -6.89 14.64
C GLY A 215 1.61 -6.49 14.33
N ASN A 216 2.25 -7.25 13.46
CA ASN A 216 3.54 -6.92 12.88
C ASN A 216 3.40 -6.68 11.37
N THR A 217 4.45 -6.23 10.72
CA THR A 217 4.44 -5.94 9.28
C THR A 217 4.21 -7.18 8.43
N ASP A 218 4.59 -8.37 8.93
CA ASP A 218 4.39 -9.63 8.23
C ASP A 218 2.93 -10.07 8.24
N ASP A 219 2.16 -9.79 9.32
CA ASP A 219 0.71 -10.03 9.34
C ASP A 219 0.01 -9.31 8.16
N VAL A 220 0.46 -8.09 7.83
CA VAL A 220 -0.08 -7.32 6.69
C VAL A 220 0.46 -7.86 5.35
N ALA A 221 1.73 -8.24 5.29
CA ALA A 221 2.34 -8.78 4.07
C ALA A 221 1.70 -10.13 3.66
N GLU A 222 1.29 -10.96 4.63
CA GLU A 222 0.52 -12.18 4.40
C GLU A 222 -0.88 -11.91 3.84
N ALA A 223 -1.54 -10.88 4.33
CA ALA A 223 -2.81 -10.45 3.76
C ALA A 223 -2.67 -9.92 2.32
N VAL A 224 -1.58 -9.20 2.02
CA VAL A 224 -1.24 -8.81 0.64
C VAL A 224 -1.01 -10.04 -0.22
N GLU A 225 -0.21 -11.00 0.23
CA GLU A 225 -0.02 -12.28 -0.46
C GLU A 225 -1.34 -12.95 -0.79
N TYR A 226 -2.21 -13.11 0.22
CA TYR A 226 -3.53 -13.69 0.02
C TYR A 226 -4.29 -12.99 -1.10
N LEU A 227 -4.43 -11.66 -1.05
CA LEU A 227 -5.17 -10.89 -2.06
C LEU A 227 -4.51 -10.91 -3.45
N VAL A 228 -3.20 -11.02 -3.54
CA VAL A 228 -2.49 -11.17 -4.82
C VAL A 228 -2.88 -12.48 -5.49
N PHE A 229 -2.92 -13.59 -4.76
CA PHE A 229 -3.24 -14.91 -5.30
C PHE A 229 -4.74 -15.25 -5.35
N ALA A 230 -5.59 -14.52 -4.61
CA ALA A 230 -7.03 -14.74 -4.56
C ALA A 230 -7.72 -14.18 -5.81
N SER A 231 -7.74 -14.95 -6.90
CA SER A 231 -8.21 -14.52 -8.22
C SER A 231 -9.70 -14.14 -8.30
N TYR A 232 -10.51 -14.58 -7.33
CA TYR A 232 -11.96 -14.31 -7.29
C TYR A 232 -12.36 -13.30 -6.20
N VAL A 233 -11.39 -12.49 -5.72
CA VAL A 233 -11.63 -11.44 -4.72
C VAL A 233 -11.34 -10.07 -5.32
N THR A 234 -12.36 -9.19 -5.38
CA THR A 234 -12.25 -7.79 -5.81
C THR A 234 -13.29 -6.93 -5.11
N GLY A 235 -12.93 -5.67 -4.79
CA GLY A 235 -13.79 -4.74 -4.07
C GLY A 235 -13.83 -4.96 -2.56
N GLU A 236 -13.03 -5.89 -2.02
CA GLU A 236 -13.00 -6.28 -0.61
C GLU A 236 -12.14 -5.31 0.21
N VAL A 237 -12.49 -5.20 1.50
CA VAL A 237 -11.72 -4.49 2.54
C VAL A 237 -11.35 -5.48 3.63
N LEU A 238 -10.19 -6.10 3.47
CA LEU A 238 -9.70 -7.12 4.41
C LEU A 238 -9.12 -6.44 5.66
N LYS A 239 -9.73 -6.67 6.82
CA LYS A 239 -9.22 -6.20 8.11
C LYS A 239 -8.08 -7.09 8.59
N VAL A 240 -6.97 -6.49 9.04
CA VAL A 240 -5.81 -7.15 9.65
C VAL A 240 -5.52 -6.40 10.94
N ASP A 241 -6.34 -6.65 11.96
CA ASP A 241 -6.49 -5.73 13.08
C ASP A 241 -6.62 -6.42 14.46
N GLY A 242 -6.46 -7.74 14.51
CA GLY A 242 -6.63 -8.52 15.75
C GLY A 242 -8.04 -8.49 16.30
N GLY A 243 -9.04 -8.06 15.50
CA GLY A 243 -10.44 -8.01 15.87
C GLY A 243 -10.93 -6.67 16.43
N ILE A 244 -10.09 -5.60 16.41
CA ILE A 244 -10.46 -4.31 17.00
C ILE A 244 -11.65 -3.64 16.29
N ALA A 245 -11.87 -3.94 15.01
CA ALA A 245 -12.96 -3.40 14.21
C ALA A 245 -14.01 -4.48 13.83
N MET A 246 -14.31 -5.36 14.78
CA MET A 246 -15.41 -6.32 14.61
C MET A 246 -16.77 -5.63 14.66
#